data_843cefdd36414255ca8356e732c67a0e
#
_entry.id   843cefdd36414255ca8356e732c67a0e
#
_cell.length_a   1.000
_cell.length_b   1.000
_cell.length_c   1.000
_cell.angle_alpha   90.00
_cell.angle_beta   90.00
_cell.angle_gamma   90.00
#
_symmetry.space_group_name_H-M   'P 1'
#
loop_
_entity.id
_entity.type
_entity.pdbx_description
1 polymer ?
#
loop_
_entity_poly.entity_id
_entity_poly.type
_entity_poly.pdbx_seq_one_letter_code
_entity_poly.pdbx_strand_id
1 'polypeptide(L)'
;VNIANIPGGCILESMKITIFATQMKNTLALILLALLSFQTTRASQLLIPMDEQQAEHLKAYGIAYWSLQNGVPIEWLLNYRGGSFLCPNIPTLSKECTIRGVTFEIVADAQAQQIYAQIADPEVNMERVKLEVAPKIAVYTPKGKQPWDDAVTMVLTYAEIPYTEIYDTEVIQGELVKYDWLHLHHEDFTGQYGKFYGQYRNAAWYQEEVSNQQNTASALGFSKVSEMKRQVSINIRNFVLGGGFLFTMCSGTDSYDIALAAENVDICESVFDGDPSDPQAQQKLQFQNGFAFQDYRIIKDPMTYEFSTIDATEEHNRMGEINDFFTLFDFSAKWDIVPTILTQNHTQVIKGFMGQTTAFKNDYIKSNVTVMGQTKSLGSARYIHGELGQGQWTYYGGHDPEDYRHLVGDPPTDLALHPNSPGYRLILNNILFPAAKRKKQKT
;
A
#
# COMPACT_ATOMS: atom_id res chain seq x y z
N VAL A 1 109.87 -19.17 6.05
CA VAL A 1 108.97 -18.53 5.06
C VAL A 1 107.53 -18.64 5.56
N ASN A 2 106.95 -17.49 5.92
CA ASN A 2 105.61 -17.34 6.50
C ASN A 2 104.51 -17.52 5.45
N ILE A 3 103.52 -18.37 5.76
CA ILE A 3 102.28 -18.45 5.04
C ILE A 3 101.21 -17.65 5.85
N ALA A 4 100.72 -16.59 5.29
CA ALA A 4 99.74 -15.69 5.88
C ALA A 4 98.37 -16.38 5.99
N ASN A 5 97.79 -16.34 7.16
CA ASN A 5 96.35 -16.64 7.43
C ASN A 5 95.41 -15.61 6.79
N ILE A 6 94.51 -16.07 5.93
CA ILE A 6 93.38 -15.28 5.49
C ILE A 6 92.15 -15.60 6.42
N PRO A 7 91.52 -14.62 7.05
CA PRO A 7 90.44 -14.93 7.97
C PRO A 7 89.16 -15.24 7.17
N GLY A 8 88.71 -16.51 7.24
CA GLY A 8 87.45 -17.00 6.64
C GLY A 8 86.16 -16.49 7.26
N GLY A 9 86.20 -15.47 8.15
CA GLY A 9 85.02 -14.94 8.85
C GLY A 9 84.17 -13.95 8.04
N CYS A 10 84.83 -13.21 7.15
CA CYS A 10 84.13 -12.09 6.48
C CYS A 10 83.17 -12.50 5.34
N ILE A 11 83.43 -13.66 4.71
CA ILE A 11 82.58 -14.17 3.60
C ILE A 11 81.32 -14.81 4.13
N LEU A 12 81.34 -15.47 5.30
CA LEU A 12 80.13 -16.08 5.91
C LEU A 12 79.13 -15.04 6.45
N GLU A 13 79.63 -13.91 7.00
CA GLU A 13 78.73 -12.82 7.46
C GLU A 13 78.06 -12.07 6.29
N SER A 14 78.84 -11.82 5.22
CA SER A 14 78.28 -11.20 4.01
C SER A 14 77.20 -12.08 3.35
N MET A 15 77.38 -13.39 3.30
CA MET A 15 76.36 -14.34 2.80
C MET A 15 75.11 -14.39 3.68
N LYS A 16 75.28 -14.38 5.01
CA LYS A 16 74.16 -14.35 5.95
C LYS A 16 73.29 -13.05 5.80
N ILE A 17 73.92 -11.90 5.66
CA ILE A 17 73.27 -10.61 5.47
C ILE A 17 72.50 -10.58 4.13
N THR A 18 73.10 -11.14 3.07
CA THR A 18 72.45 -11.21 1.74
C THR A 18 71.23 -12.16 1.74
N ILE A 19 71.32 -13.32 2.40
CA ILE A 19 70.20 -14.27 2.55
C ILE A 19 69.07 -13.64 3.39
N PHE A 20 69.44 -12.96 4.49
CA PHE A 20 68.45 -12.29 5.36
C PHE A 20 67.71 -11.13 4.61
N ALA A 21 68.42 -10.32 3.83
CA ALA A 21 67.87 -9.27 3.01
C ALA A 21 66.95 -9.79 1.89
N THR A 22 67.33 -10.94 1.30
CA THR A 22 66.49 -11.59 0.26
C THR A 22 65.21 -12.21 0.85
N GLN A 23 65.36 -12.88 2.03
CA GLN A 23 64.15 -13.39 2.74
C GLN A 23 63.23 -12.28 3.19
N MET A 24 63.74 -11.16 3.70
CA MET A 24 62.95 -10.01 4.10
C MET A 24 62.23 -9.34 2.92
N LYS A 25 62.88 -9.25 1.75
CA LYS A 25 62.25 -8.77 0.51
C LYS A 25 61.13 -9.70 0.05
N ASN A 26 61.35 -11.02 0.10
CA ASN A 26 60.34 -11.99 -0.29
C ASN A 26 59.15 -12.04 0.69
N THR A 27 59.41 -11.88 1.99
CA THR A 27 58.35 -11.77 3.01
C THR A 27 57.55 -10.47 2.84
N LEU A 28 58.23 -9.36 2.53
CA LEU A 28 57.55 -8.06 2.27
C LEU A 28 56.72 -8.12 0.98
N ALA A 29 57.22 -8.78 -0.06
CA ALA A 29 56.50 -9.01 -1.30
C ALA A 29 55.27 -9.92 -1.11
N LEU A 30 55.39 -10.96 -0.28
CA LEU A 30 54.27 -11.84 0.10
C LEU A 30 53.20 -11.10 0.95
N ILE A 31 53.65 -10.26 1.88
CA ILE A 31 52.73 -9.41 2.66
C ILE A 31 52.04 -8.37 1.75
N LEU A 32 52.77 -7.78 0.81
CA LEU A 32 52.16 -6.84 -0.16
C LEU A 32 51.21 -7.56 -1.12
N LEU A 33 51.52 -8.78 -1.54
CA LEU A 33 50.63 -9.61 -2.36
C LEU A 33 49.40 -10.08 -1.55
N ALA A 34 49.57 -10.41 -0.27
CA ALA A 34 48.45 -10.73 0.64
C ALA A 34 47.57 -9.49 0.93
N LEU A 35 48.15 -8.31 1.04
CA LEU A 35 47.39 -7.05 1.18
C LEU A 35 46.69 -6.64 -0.12
N LEU A 36 47.25 -6.98 -1.29
CA LEU A 36 46.59 -6.78 -2.59
C LEU A 36 45.53 -7.83 -2.87
N SER A 37 45.56 -8.99 -2.22
CA SER A 37 44.52 -10.03 -2.31
C SER A 37 43.38 -9.85 -1.30
N PHE A 38 43.44 -8.89 -0.39
CA PHE A 38 42.21 -8.34 0.21
C PHE A 38 41.46 -7.63 -0.91
N GLN A 39 40.82 -8.42 -1.75
CA GLN A 39 39.70 -7.93 -2.53
C GLN A 39 38.72 -7.38 -1.48
N THR A 40 38.72 -6.08 -1.34
CA THR A 40 37.57 -5.40 -0.77
C THR A 40 36.35 -6.01 -1.48
N THR A 41 35.59 -6.84 -0.78
CA THR A 41 34.25 -7.16 -1.23
C THR A 41 33.61 -5.79 -1.44
N ARG A 42 33.62 -5.34 -2.71
CA ARG A 42 32.95 -4.09 -3.04
C ARG A 42 31.52 -4.33 -2.64
N ALA A 43 31.10 -3.71 -1.54
CA ALA A 43 29.72 -3.68 -1.19
C ALA A 43 29.02 -3.17 -2.44
N SER A 44 27.98 -3.82 -2.84
CA SER A 44 27.17 -3.45 -3.97
C SER A 44 25.72 -3.38 -3.52
N GLN A 45 24.96 -2.53 -4.17
CA GLN A 45 23.53 -2.38 -3.92
C GLN A 45 22.75 -3.06 -5.04
N LEU A 46 21.54 -3.46 -4.75
CA LEU A 46 20.58 -3.95 -5.71
C LEU A 46 19.53 -2.85 -5.89
N LEU A 47 19.44 -2.30 -7.10
CA LEU A 47 18.45 -1.32 -7.49
C LEU A 47 17.34 -2.02 -8.27
N ILE A 48 16.11 -1.86 -7.82
CA ILE A 48 14.89 -2.29 -8.51
C ILE A 48 14.27 -1.04 -9.12
N PRO A 49 14.45 -0.81 -10.44
CA PRO A 49 13.86 0.34 -11.12
C PRO A 49 12.34 0.19 -11.14
N MET A 50 11.62 1.31 -11.06
CA MET A 50 10.17 1.33 -11.10
C MET A 50 9.63 2.22 -12.22
N ASP A 51 10.50 2.55 -13.18
CA ASP A 51 10.18 3.19 -14.45
C ASP A 51 9.71 2.15 -15.50
N GLU A 52 9.56 2.56 -16.75
CA GLU A 52 9.13 1.69 -17.88
C GLU A 52 10.06 0.49 -18.16
N GLN A 53 11.25 0.46 -17.56
CA GLN A 53 12.17 -0.68 -17.70
C GLN A 53 11.81 -1.86 -16.80
N GLN A 54 10.92 -1.66 -15.83
CA GLN A 54 10.46 -2.73 -14.96
C GLN A 54 9.51 -3.68 -15.70
N ALA A 55 9.85 -4.98 -15.73
CA ALA A 55 9.00 -5.99 -16.33
C ALA A 55 7.79 -6.34 -15.43
N GLU A 56 7.96 -6.27 -14.12
CA GLU A 56 7.01 -6.74 -13.10
C GLU A 56 6.88 -5.73 -11.97
N HIS A 57 6.19 -4.59 -12.20
CA HIS A 57 6.00 -3.57 -11.18
C HIS A 57 5.32 -4.12 -9.92
N LEU A 58 4.25 -4.92 -10.09
CA LEU A 58 3.48 -5.41 -8.94
C LEU A 58 4.31 -6.36 -8.07
N LYS A 59 5.05 -7.29 -8.67
CA LYS A 59 5.93 -8.20 -7.91
C LYS A 59 7.15 -7.51 -7.32
N ALA A 60 7.56 -6.35 -7.84
CA ALA A 60 8.64 -5.56 -7.25
C ALA A 60 8.28 -5.10 -5.81
N TYR A 61 7.00 -4.76 -5.55
CA TYR A 61 6.53 -4.49 -4.18
C TYR A 61 6.57 -5.76 -3.32
N GLY A 62 6.26 -6.91 -3.90
CA GLY A 62 6.39 -8.20 -3.20
C GLY A 62 7.84 -8.50 -2.80
N ILE A 63 8.81 -8.18 -3.66
CA ILE A 63 10.26 -8.27 -3.33
C ILE A 63 10.60 -7.30 -2.19
N ALA A 64 10.12 -6.07 -2.24
CA ALA A 64 10.34 -5.09 -1.17
C ALA A 64 9.78 -5.60 0.16
N TYR A 65 8.55 -6.10 0.16
CA TYR A 65 7.91 -6.66 1.35
C TYR A 65 8.66 -7.90 1.87
N TRP A 66 9.02 -8.83 0.98
CA TRP A 66 9.80 -10.03 1.31
C TRP A 66 11.15 -9.68 1.96
N SER A 67 11.83 -8.66 1.44
CA SER A 67 13.08 -8.18 2.01
C SER A 67 12.91 -7.73 3.47
N LEU A 68 11.85 -6.93 3.74
CA LEU A 68 11.53 -6.48 5.09
C LEU A 68 11.19 -7.63 6.03
N GLN A 69 10.45 -8.65 5.56
CA GLN A 69 10.14 -9.86 6.34
C GLN A 69 11.41 -10.63 6.74
N ASN A 70 12.43 -10.60 5.90
CA ASN A 70 13.72 -11.25 6.15
C ASN A 70 14.72 -10.34 6.89
N GLY A 71 14.27 -9.21 7.43
CA GLY A 71 15.09 -8.28 8.21
C GLY A 71 16.08 -7.47 7.39
N VAL A 72 15.91 -7.41 6.06
CA VAL A 72 16.74 -6.60 5.16
C VAL A 72 16.03 -5.28 4.90
N PRO A 73 16.52 -4.15 5.44
CA PRO A 73 15.91 -2.85 5.20
C PRO A 73 16.08 -2.42 3.75
N ILE A 74 15.10 -1.68 3.25
CA ILE A 74 15.06 -1.13 1.90
C ILE A 74 14.97 0.38 1.96
N GLU A 75 15.52 1.05 0.98
CA GLU A 75 15.30 2.47 0.73
C GLU A 75 14.37 2.65 -0.46
N TRP A 76 13.26 3.35 -0.25
CA TRP A 76 12.35 3.78 -1.31
C TRP A 76 12.84 5.14 -1.82
N LEU A 77 13.24 5.19 -3.08
CA LEU A 77 13.77 6.39 -3.72
C LEU A 77 12.63 7.12 -4.44
N LEU A 78 11.94 7.99 -3.70
CA LEU A 78 10.77 8.71 -4.21
C LEU A 78 11.13 9.56 -5.43
N ASN A 79 10.34 9.43 -6.48
CA ASN A 79 10.49 10.09 -7.78
C ASN A 79 11.80 9.76 -8.53
N TYR A 80 12.67 8.92 -8.00
CA TYR A 80 13.82 8.43 -8.73
C TYR A 80 13.41 7.21 -9.56
N ARG A 81 13.45 7.34 -10.89
CA ARG A 81 13.09 6.28 -11.84
C ARG A 81 11.75 5.60 -11.47
N GLY A 82 10.68 6.40 -11.29
CA GLY A 82 9.35 5.91 -10.97
C GLY A 82 9.13 5.46 -9.53
N GLY A 83 10.04 5.80 -8.60
CA GLY A 83 9.95 5.40 -7.19
C GLY A 83 10.64 4.07 -6.92
N SER A 84 11.91 3.95 -7.33
CA SER A 84 12.74 2.74 -7.25
C SER A 84 13.02 2.29 -5.82
N PHE A 85 13.33 1.00 -5.67
CA PHE A 85 13.84 0.46 -4.41
C PHE A 85 15.33 0.20 -4.48
N LEU A 86 16.05 0.52 -3.40
CA LEU A 86 17.48 0.27 -3.27
C LEU A 86 17.76 -0.48 -1.97
N CYS A 87 18.49 -1.56 -2.04
CA CYS A 87 18.81 -2.42 -0.89
C CYS A 87 20.20 -3.06 -1.03
N PRO A 88 20.76 -3.63 0.05
CA PRO A 88 22.00 -4.39 -0.03
C PRO A 88 21.89 -5.53 -1.05
N ASN A 89 22.90 -5.69 -1.90
CA ASN A 89 22.96 -6.81 -2.83
C ASN A 89 23.33 -8.09 -2.08
N ILE A 90 22.30 -8.89 -1.76
CA ILE A 90 22.47 -10.21 -1.16
C ILE A 90 22.02 -11.30 -2.16
N PRO A 91 22.73 -12.44 -2.25
CA PRO A 91 22.44 -13.46 -3.27
C PRO A 91 21.01 -14.01 -3.21
N THR A 92 20.40 -14.08 -2.04
CA THR A 92 19.01 -14.53 -1.88
C THR A 92 18.02 -13.55 -2.50
N LEU A 93 18.26 -12.24 -2.34
CA LEU A 93 17.36 -11.22 -2.88
C LEU A 93 17.42 -11.13 -4.42
N SER A 94 18.64 -11.15 -4.99
CA SER A 94 18.79 -11.19 -6.46
C SER A 94 18.21 -12.47 -7.07
N LYS A 95 18.27 -13.59 -6.35
CA LYS A 95 17.61 -14.84 -6.75
C LYS A 95 16.09 -14.71 -6.74
N GLU A 96 15.51 -14.10 -5.68
CA GLU A 96 14.07 -13.85 -5.61
C GLU A 96 13.58 -12.92 -6.73
N CYS A 97 14.33 -11.85 -7.04
CA CYS A 97 14.01 -11.01 -8.19
C CYS A 97 13.96 -11.82 -9.49
N THR A 98 14.96 -12.68 -9.72
CA THR A 98 15.00 -13.54 -10.91
C THR A 98 13.84 -14.52 -10.96
N ILE A 99 13.50 -15.18 -9.84
CA ILE A 99 12.39 -16.16 -9.77
C ILE A 99 11.04 -15.48 -10.09
N ARG A 100 10.84 -14.27 -9.58
CA ARG A 100 9.58 -13.52 -9.74
C ARG A 100 9.53 -12.68 -11.03
N GLY A 101 10.58 -12.68 -11.85
CA GLY A 101 10.64 -11.91 -13.11
C GLY A 101 10.86 -10.41 -12.90
N VAL A 102 11.24 -9.98 -11.70
CA VAL A 102 11.47 -8.57 -11.37
C VAL A 102 12.80 -8.09 -11.93
N THR A 103 12.78 -7.03 -12.72
CA THR A 103 13.99 -6.38 -13.25
C THR A 103 14.79 -5.73 -12.13
N PHE A 104 16.10 -5.95 -12.10
CA PHE A 104 17.00 -5.32 -11.14
C PHE A 104 18.38 -5.05 -11.74
N GLU A 105 19.11 -4.13 -11.13
CA GLU A 105 20.47 -3.74 -11.50
C GLU A 105 21.39 -3.88 -10.27
N ILE A 106 22.60 -4.43 -10.49
CA ILE A 106 23.63 -4.43 -9.45
C ILE A 106 24.46 -3.17 -9.65
N VAL A 107 24.40 -2.26 -8.68
CA VAL A 107 25.12 -0.99 -8.70
C VAL A 107 26.28 -1.03 -7.70
N ALA A 108 27.45 -0.55 -8.13
CA ALA A 108 28.59 -0.40 -7.24
C ALA A 108 28.35 0.72 -6.21
N ASP A 109 28.98 0.67 -5.05
CA ASP A 109 28.84 1.70 -4.02
C ASP A 109 29.07 3.13 -4.54
N ALA A 110 30.02 3.32 -5.45
CA ALA A 110 30.26 4.62 -6.05
C ALA A 110 29.06 5.14 -6.86
N GLN A 111 28.36 4.25 -7.56
CA GLN A 111 27.12 4.57 -8.29
C GLN A 111 25.98 4.86 -7.31
N ALA A 112 25.84 4.06 -6.25
CA ALA A 112 24.87 4.30 -5.19
C ALA A 112 25.08 5.68 -4.53
N GLN A 113 26.32 6.08 -4.28
CA GLN A 113 26.65 7.41 -3.76
C GLN A 113 26.28 8.53 -4.76
N GLN A 114 26.43 8.30 -6.06
CA GLN A 114 25.97 9.27 -7.08
C GLN A 114 24.43 9.42 -7.08
N ILE A 115 23.69 8.30 -6.96
CA ILE A 115 22.22 8.31 -6.81
C ILE A 115 21.83 9.11 -5.58
N TYR A 116 22.48 8.85 -4.43
CA TYR A 116 22.21 9.59 -3.20
C TYR A 116 22.52 11.08 -3.31
N ALA A 117 23.61 11.44 -3.98
CA ALA A 117 23.96 12.84 -4.22
C ALA A 117 22.91 13.56 -5.10
N GLN A 118 22.43 12.86 -6.15
CA GLN A 118 21.35 13.39 -7.00
C GLN A 118 20.07 13.61 -6.20
N ILE A 119 19.65 12.62 -5.38
CA ILE A 119 18.43 12.72 -4.57
C ILE A 119 18.56 13.81 -3.50
N ALA A 120 19.75 14.01 -2.95
CA ALA A 120 20.02 15.01 -1.92
C ALA A 120 20.05 16.45 -2.45
N ASP A 121 20.13 16.65 -3.75
CA ASP A 121 20.11 17.98 -4.37
C ASP A 121 18.78 18.67 -4.04
N PRO A 122 18.80 19.87 -3.45
CA PRO A 122 17.58 20.59 -3.08
C PRO A 122 16.74 21.04 -4.28
N GLU A 123 17.32 21.14 -5.47
CA GLU A 123 16.62 21.56 -6.69
C GLU A 123 15.83 20.42 -7.36
N VAL A 124 16.05 19.15 -6.96
CA VAL A 124 15.31 18.01 -7.51
C VAL A 124 14.18 17.58 -6.57
N ASN A 125 13.04 17.24 -7.14
CA ASN A 125 11.89 16.72 -6.40
C ASN A 125 12.02 15.21 -6.12
N MET A 126 13.04 14.82 -5.35
CA MET A 126 13.33 13.44 -4.95
C MET A 126 13.62 13.36 -3.46
N GLU A 127 13.31 12.22 -2.84
CA GLU A 127 13.66 11.96 -1.44
C GLU A 127 13.89 10.47 -1.22
N ARG A 128 14.66 10.15 -0.18
CA ARG A 128 14.96 8.79 0.24
C ARG A 128 14.20 8.45 1.51
N VAL A 129 13.36 7.43 1.47
CA VAL A 129 12.61 6.94 2.61
C VAL A 129 13.08 5.53 2.97
N LYS A 130 13.49 5.34 4.21
CA LYS A 130 13.89 4.01 4.71
C LYS A 130 12.65 3.23 5.14
N LEU A 131 12.54 2.00 4.65
CA LEU A 131 11.59 0.99 5.10
C LEU A 131 12.32 0.00 6.00
N GLU A 132 11.76 -0.32 7.17
CA GLU A 132 12.50 -1.11 8.18
C GLU A 132 11.80 -2.41 8.58
N VAL A 133 10.47 -2.43 8.63
CA VAL A 133 9.69 -3.56 9.13
C VAL A 133 8.52 -3.83 8.19
N ALA A 134 8.31 -5.09 7.83
CA ALA A 134 7.13 -5.50 7.06
C ALA A 134 5.85 -5.26 7.87
N PRO A 135 4.85 -4.53 7.34
CA PRO A 135 3.61 -4.31 8.06
C PRO A 135 2.78 -5.60 8.17
N LYS A 136 2.04 -5.74 9.26
CA LYS A 136 1.05 -6.79 9.44
C LYS A 136 -0.27 -6.35 8.82
N ILE A 137 -0.74 -7.11 7.84
CA ILE A 137 -1.86 -6.74 6.98
C ILE A 137 -3.09 -7.53 7.38
N ALA A 138 -4.20 -6.83 7.59
CA ALA A 138 -5.54 -7.40 7.70
C ALA A 138 -6.41 -6.97 6.51
N VAL A 139 -7.24 -7.89 6.03
CA VAL A 139 -8.29 -7.64 5.05
C VAL A 139 -9.62 -7.94 5.71
N TYR A 140 -10.52 -6.96 5.73
CA TYR A 140 -11.87 -7.12 6.27
C TYR A 140 -12.77 -7.70 5.18
N THR A 141 -13.11 -8.97 5.31
CA THR A 141 -13.92 -9.71 4.34
C THR A 141 -14.71 -10.82 5.02
N PRO A 142 -15.95 -11.10 4.58
CA PRO A 142 -16.73 -12.21 5.11
C PRO A 142 -16.06 -13.55 4.80
N LYS A 143 -16.25 -14.52 5.71
CA LYS A 143 -15.75 -15.88 5.52
C LYS A 143 -16.60 -16.61 4.46
N GLY A 144 -15.96 -17.08 3.41
CA GLY A 144 -16.61 -17.82 2.34
C GLY A 144 -16.47 -17.16 0.97
N LYS A 145 -17.01 -17.85 -0.05
CA LYS A 145 -16.93 -17.35 -1.43
C LYS A 145 -17.95 -16.26 -1.66
N GLN A 146 -17.48 -15.09 -2.04
CA GLN A 146 -18.32 -13.99 -2.51
C GLN A 146 -18.60 -14.12 -4.02
N PRO A 147 -19.68 -13.56 -4.54
CA PRO A 147 -19.99 -13.54 -5.98
C PRO A 147 -19.19 -12.47 -6.75
N TRP A 148 -18.24 -11.85 -6.12
CA TRP A 148 -17.29 -10.86 -6.65
C TRP A 148 -15.91 -11.16 -6.09
N ASP A 149 -14.90 -10.56 -6.68
CA ASP A 149 -13.52 -10.61 -6.19
C ASP A 149 -13.12 -9.32 -5.44
N ASP A 150 -11.93 -9.30 -4.91
CA ASP A 150 -11.34 -8.17 -4.20
C ASP A 150 -9.98 -7.84 -4.82
N ALA A 151 -9.89 -6.67 -5.46
CA ALA A 151 -8.68 -6.20 -6.13
C ALA A 151 -7.45 -6.19 -5.22
N VAL A 152 -7.63 -5.91 -3.92
CA VAL A 152 -6.51 -5.88 -2.97
C VAL A 152 -6.03 -7.28 -2.64
N THR A 153 -6.93 -8.23 -2.37
CA THR A 153 -6.52 -9.63 -2.12
C THR A 153 -5.89 -10.26 -3.35
N MET A 154 -6.39 -9.92 -4.55
CA MET A 154 -5.79 -10.37 -5.81
C MET A 154 -4.36 -9.86 -5.96
N VAL A 155 -4.10 -8.56 -5.75
CA VAL A 155 -2.75 -8.02 -5.91
C VAL A 155 -1.81 -8.45 -4.79
N LEU A 156 -2.29 -8.62 -3.56
CA LEU A 156 -1.49 -9.19 -2.47
C LEU A 156 -1.06 -10.62 -2.79
N THR A 157 -1.98 -11.44 -3.30
CA THR A 157 -1.70 -12.81 -3.73
C THR A 157 -0.72 -12.85 -4.91
N TYR A 158 -0.92 -12.02 -5.93
CA TYR A 158 -0.04 -11.93 -7.09
C TYR A 158 1.37 -11.46 -6.73
N ALA A 159 1.48 -10.48 -5.85
CA ALA A 159 2.76 -9.97 -5.34
C ALA A 159 3.39 -10.86 -4.25
N GLU A 160 2.70 -11.93 -3.83
CA GLU A 160 3.12 -12.84 -2.76
C GLU A 160 3.32 -12.11 -1.42
N ILE A 161 2.43 -11.20 -1.08
CA ILE A 161 2.40 -10.46 0.19
C ILE A 161 1.35 -11.12 1.09
N PRO A 162 1.74 -11.66 2.26
CA PRO A 162 0.80 -12.34 3.16
C PRO A 162 -0.14 -11.35 3.85
N TYR A 163 -1.38 -11.78 4.05
CA TYR A 163 -2.41 -11.06 4.79
C TYR A 163 -3.26 -12.00 5.64
N THR A 164 -4.06 -11.44 6.54
CA THR A 164 -5.01 -12.18 7.37
C THR A 164 -6.41 -11.66 7.12
N GLU A 165 -7.34 -12.55 6.82
CA GLU A 165 -8.76 -12.22 6.72
C GLU A 165 -9.37 -12.08 8.12
N ILE A 166 -10.07 -10.99 8.34
CA ILE A 166 -10.84 -10.70 9.56
C ILE A 166 -12.20 -10.17 9.16
N TYR A 167 -13.19 -10.28 10.05
CA TYR A 167 -14.52 -9.75 9.80
C TYR A 167 -15.14 -9.17 11.09
N ASP A 168 -16.45 -9.00 11.12
CA ASP A 168 -17.20 -8.39 12.23
C ASP A 168 -16.78 -8.93 13.58
N THR A 169 -16.69 -10.24 13.73
CA THR A 169 -16.36 -10.91 14.99
C THR A 169 -14.99 -10.51 15.53
N GLU A 170 -13.96 -10.60 14.68
CA GLU A 170 -12.58 -10.29 15.06
C GLU A 170 -12.43 -8.79 15.39
N VAL A 171 -13.12 -7.90 14.65
CA VAL A 171 -13.11 -6.46 14.91
C VAL A 171 -13.81 -6.14 16.24
N ILE A 172 -14.95 -6.73 16.51
CA ILE A 172 -15.68 -6.54 17.81
C ILE A 172 -14.88 -7.09 18.98
N GLN A 173 -14.15 -8.20 18.79
CA GLN A 173 -13.28 -8.79 19.82
C GLN A 173 -11.96 -8.01 20.02
N GLY A 174 -11.73 -6.93 19.27
CA GLY A 174 -10.57 -6.05 19.45
C GLY A 174 -9.28 -6.57 18.81
N GLU A 175 -9.36 -7.47 17.82
CA GLU A 175 -8.17 -8.06 17.19
C GLU A 175 -7.37 -7.09 16.31
N LEU A 176 -7.93 -5.92 15.95
CA LEU A 176 -7.26 -4.92 15.13
C LEU A 176 -5.90 -4.48 15.67
N VAL A 177 -5.69 -4.53 16.99
CA VAL A 177 -4.41 -4.18 17.63
C VAL A 177 -3.23 -5.07 17.20
N LYS A 178 -3.49 -6.20 16.56
CA LYS A 178 -2.48 -7.14 16.06
C LYS A 178 -1.87 -6.69 14.72
N TYR A 179 -2.50 -5.74 14.03
CA TYR A 179 -2.20 -5.34 12.66
C TYR A 179 -1.75 -3.88 12.57
N ASP A 180 -1.01 -3.58 11.51
CA ASP A 180 -0.56 -2.23 11.20
C ASP A 180 -1.42 -1.58 10.12
N TRP A 181 -2.00 -2.40 9.23
CA TRP A 181 -2.76 -1.97 8.07
C TRP A 181 -4.05 -2.78 7.92
N LEU A 182 -5.15 -2.09 7.59
CA LEU A 182 -6.48 -2.67 7.40
C LEU A 182 -7.03 -2.24 6.04
N HIS A 183 -7.58 -3.21 5.30
CA HIS A 183 -8.32 -2.99 4.06
C HIS A 183 -9.81 -3.22 4.24
N LEU A 184 -10.61 -2.29 3.67
CA LEU A 184 -12.05 -2.43 3.46
C LEU A 184 -12.33 -2.25 1.97
N HIS A 185 -13.19 -3.08 1.36
CA HIS A 185 -13.48 -2.96 -0.07
C HIS A 185 -14.96 -2.63 -0.33
N HIS A 186 -15.75 -3.64 -0.52
CA HIS A 186 -17.14 -3.56 -0.96
C HIS A 186 -18.15 -3.88 0.15
N GLU A 187 -17.70 -3.97 1.39
CA GLU A 187 -18.56 -4.21 2.53
C GLU A 187 -19.38 -2.98 2.88
N ASP A 188 -20.61 -3.25 3.33
CA ASP A 188 -21.51 -2.24 3.82
C ASP A 188 -21.40 -2.07 5.33
N PHE A 189 -21.08 -0.87 5.75
CA PHE A 189 -20.98 -0.49 7.17
C PHE A 189 -22.27 0.13 7.71
N THR A 190 -23.27 0.33 6.87
CA THR A 190 -24.54 0.96 7.26
C THR A 190 -25.59 -0.04 7.76
N GLY A 191 -25.44 -1.32 7.42
CA GLY A 191 -26.39 -2.39 7.72
C GLY A 191 -27.53 -2.53 6.69
N GLN A 192 -27.34 -1.97 5.48
CA GLN A 192 -28.29 -2.08 4.37
C GLN A 192 -27.93 -3.19 3.38
N TYR A 193 -27.05 -4.13 3.79
CA TYR A 193 -26.61 -5.29 3.01
C TYR A 193 -26.13 -4.93 1.60
N GLY A 194 -25.24 -3.93 1.52
CA GLY A 194 -24.64 -3.48 0.26
C GLY A 194 -25.59 -2.78 -0.68
N LYS A 195 -26.81 -2.42 -0.24
CA LYS A 195 -27.87 -1.86 -1.11
C LYS A 195 -28.28 -2.79 -2.26
N PHE A 196 -28.03 -4.08 -2.11
CA PHE A 196 -28.37 -5.08 -3.13
C PHE A 196 -29.84 -5.49 -3.14
N TYR A 197 -30.65 -5.02 -2.19
CA TYR A 197 -32.07 -5.42 -2.07
C TYR A 197 -32.86 -5.23 -3.36
N GLY A 198 -32.73 -4.09 -4.03
CA GLY A 198 -33.48 -3.78 -5.23
C GLY A 198 -33.33 -4.82 -6.35
N GLN A 199 -32.10 -5.27 -6.59
CA GLN A 199 -31.77 -6.15 -7.70
C GLN A 199 -31.65 -7.63 -7.27
N TYR A 200 -31.15 -7.92 -6.05
CA TYR A 200 -30.70 -9.25 -5.66
C TYR A 200 -31.45 -9.87 -4.48
N ARG A 201 -32.54 -9.27 -3.94
CA ARG A 201 -33.28 -9.79 -2.77
C ARG A 201 -33.71 -11.25 -2.89
N ASN A 202 -33.86 -11.78 -4.11
CA ASN A 202 -34.23 -13.17 -4.38
C ASN A 202 -33.02 -14.06 -4.73
N ALA A 203 -31.82 -13.51 -4.83
CA ALA A 203 -30.61 -14.28 -5.11
C ALA A 203 -30.20 -15.08 -3.85
N ALA A 204 -29.79 -16.34 -4.05
CA ALA A 204 -29.42 -17.21 -2.95
C ALA A 204 -28.25 -16.65 -2.11
N TRP A 205 -27.23 -16.12 -2.77
CA TRP A 205 -26.06 -15.53 -2.11
C TRP A 205 -26.46 -14.32 -1.22
N TYR A 206 -27.39 -13.47 -1.68
CA TYR A 206 -27.86 -12.32 -0.90
C TYR A 206 -28.63 -12.74 0.36
N GLN A 207 -29.53 -13.74 0.22
CA GLN A 207 -30.28 -14.28 1.35
C GLN A 207 -29.38 -14.96 2.37
N GLU A 208 -28.35 -15.66 1.90
CA GLU A 208 -27.33 -16.27 2.74
C GLU A 208 -26.51 -15.22 3.49
N GLU A 209 -26.09 -14.13 2.81
CA GLU A 209 -25.38 -13.03 3.43
C GLU A 209 -26.20 -12.33 4.51
N VAL A 210 -27.46 -12.00 4.21
CA VAL A 210 -28.40 -11.41 5.20
C VAL A 210 -28.50 -12.33 6.43
N SER A 211 -28.74 -13.63 6.21
CA SER A 211 -28.82 -14.61 7.30
C SER A 211 -27.55 -14.70 8.13
N ASN A 212 -26.39 -14.74 7.47
CA ASN A 212 -25.08 -14.82 8.14
C ASN A 212 -24.80 -13.57 8.98
N GLN A 213 -25.09 -12.39 8.46
CA GLN A 213 -24.90 -11.14 9.21
C GLN A 213 -25.86 -11.03 10.40
N GLN A 214 -27.14 -11.43 10.23
CA GLN A 214 -28.11 -11.47 11.35
C GLN A 214 -27.68 -12.44 12.44
N ASN A 215 -27.23 -13.66 12.07
CA ASN A 215 -26.73 -14.65 13.00
C ASN A 215 -25.50 -14.14 13.74
N THR A 216 -24.57 -13.48 13.05
CA THR A 216 -23.36 -12.89 13.64
C THR A 216 -23.72 -11.76 14.60
N ALA A 217 -24.60 -10.85 14.24
CA ALA A 217 -25.07 -9.79 15.11
C ALA A 217 -25.70 -10.35 16.40
N SER A 218 -26.59 -11.33 16.27
CA SER A 218 -27.22 -11.99 17.41
C SER A 218 -26.21 -12.71 18.30
N ALA A 219 -25.26 -13.44 17.73
CA ALA A 219 -24.20 -14.12 18.48
C ALA A 219 -23.28 -13.18 19.24
N LEU A 220 -23.08 -11.95 18.73
CA LEU A 220 -22.31 -10.89 19.36
C LEU A 220 -23.13 -10.02 20.33
N GLY A 221 -24.44 -10.31 20.48
CA GLY A 221 -25.34 -9.62 21.43
C GLY A 221 -25.99 -8.35 20.89
N PHE A 222 -25.95 -8.12 19.59
CA PHE A 222 -26.65 -7.01 18.94
C PHE A 222 -28.06 -7.40 18.50
N SER A 223 -29.01 -6.48 18.64
CA SER A 223 -30.39 -6.69 18.19
C SER A 223 -30.57 -6.50 16.67
N LYS A 224 -29.69 -5.72 16.06
CA LYS A 224 -29.71 -5.38 14.62
C LYS A 224 -28.31 -5.46 14.01
N VAL A 225 -28.27 -5.78 12.71
CA VAL A 225 -27.01 -5.74 11.94
C VAL A 225 -26.48 -4.30 11.84
N SER A 226 -27.35 -3.31 11.69
CA SER A 226 -26.96 -1.89 11.68
C SER A 226 -26.25 -1.45 12.97
N GLU A 227 -26.67 -1.96 14.14
CA GLU A 227 -25.99 -1.70 15.42
C GLU A 227 -24.61 -2.35 15.48
N MET A 228 -24.49 -3.60 15.03
CA MET A 228 -23.22 -4.31 14.95
C MET A 228 -22.24 -3.59 14.01
N LYS A 229 -22.68 -3.24 12.78
CA LYS A 229 -21.85 -2.55 11.78
C LYS A 229 -21.40 -1.17 12.28
N ARG A 230 -22.24 -0.45 12.99
CA ARG A 230 -21.89 0.80 13.66
C ARG A 230 -20.77 0.61 14.67
N GLN A 231 -20.86 -0.42 15.52
CA GLN A 231 -19.81 -0.71 16.49
C GLN A 231 -18.51 -1.15 15.80
N VAL A 232 -18.59 -1.93 14.72
CA VAL A 232 -17.44 -2.27 13.86
C VAL A 232 -16.77 -0.99 13.33
N SER A 233 -17.56 -0.06 12.79
CA SER A 233 -17.06 1.21 12.27
C SER A 233 -16.35 2.05 13.34
N ILE A 234 -16.90 2.10 14.55
CA ILE A 234 -16.28 2.78 15.68
C ILE A 234 -14.96 2.13 16.07
N ASN A 235 -14.89 0.80 16.10
CA ASN A 235 -13.67 0.08 16.44
C ASN A 235 -12.57 0.31 15.38
N ILE A 236 -12.92 0.36 14.09
CA ILE A 236 -12.00 0.70 12.99
C ILE A 236 -11.52 2.16 13.14
N ARG A 237 -12.42 3.11 13.44
CA ARG A 237 -12.03 4.50 13.73
C ARG A 237 -11.02 4.57 14.89
N ASN A 238 -11.25 3.81 15.96
CA ASN A 238 -10.34 3.77 17.11
C ASN A 238 -8.98 3.16 16.76
N PHE A 239 -8.95 2.16 15.89
CA PHE A 239 -7.70 1.60 15.34
C PHE A 239 -6.89 2.67 14.60
N VAL A 240 -7.53 3.47 13.74
CA VAL A 240 -6.86 4.58 13.04
C VAL A 240 -6.41 5.65 14.02
N LEU A 241 -7.27 6.07 14.98
CA LEU A 241 -6.90 7.03 16.03
C LEU A 241 -5.65 6.60 16.81
N GLY A 242 -5.49 5.29 17.04
CA GLY A 242 -4.36 4.68 17.73
C GLY A 242 -3.08 4.55 16.92
N GLY A 243 -3.09 4.87 15.64
CA GLY A 243 -1.90 4.81 14.77
C GLY A 243 -1.99 3.76 13.64
N GLY A 244 -3.12 3.10 13.47
CA GLY A 244 -3.36 2.16 12.37
C GLY A 244 -3.50 2.87 11.02
N PHE A 245 -3.25 2.11 9.95
CA PHE A 245 -3.38 2.57 8.57
C PHE A 245 -4.61 1.92 7.94
N LEU A 246 -5.54 2.72 7.44
CA LEU A 246 -6.75 2.28 6.76
C LEU A 246 -6.65 2.54 5.27
N PHE A 247 -6.92 1.52 4.46
CA PHE A 247 -7.07 1.65 3.02
C PHE A 247 -8.45 1.12 2.60
N THR A 248 -9.22 1.91 1.90
CA THR A 248 -10.60 1.58 1.59
C THR A 248 -10.90 1.82 0.11
N MET A 249 -11.61 0.89 -0.52
CA MET A 249 -12.02 0.97 -1.91
C MET A 249 -13.54 0.83 -2.05
N CYS A 250 -14.05 1.14 -3.23
CA CYS A 250 -15.43 0.94 -3.63
C CYS A 250 -16.45 1.46 -2.61
N SER A 251 -17.56 0.75 -2.39
CA SER A 251 -18.59 1.13 -1.41
C SER A 251 -18.14 1.11 0.05
N GLY A 252 -17.04 0.44 0.35
CA GLY A 252 -16.43 0.56 1.68
C GLY A 252 -16.04 1.99 2.05
N THR A 253 -15.81 2.88 1.06
CA THR A 253 -15.41 4.27 1.29
C THR A 253 -16.54 5.13 1.88
N ASP A 254 -17.64 5.29 1.14
CA ASP A 254 -18.74 6.15 1.57
C ASP A 254 -19.66 5.47 2.59
N SER A 255 -19.92 4.15 2.49
CA SER A 255 -20.72 3.44 3.48
C SER A 255 -20.09 3.49 4.87
N TYR A 256 -18.76 3.41 4.97
CA TYR A 256 -18.03 3.54 6.23
C TYR A 256 -18.14 4.97 6.80
N ASP A 257 -17.92 5.99 5.97
CA ASP A 257 -18.05 7.39 6.39
C ASP A 257 -19.48 7.72 6.82
N ILE A 258 -20.50 7.21 6.09
CA ILE A 258 -21.92 7.34 6.42
C ILE A 258 -22.23 6.65 7.77
N ALA A 259 -21.74 5.43 8.01
CA ALA A 259 -21.95 4.72 9.26
C ALA A 259 -21.42 5.50 10.46
N LEU A 260 -20.26 6.14 10.33
CA LEU A 260 -19.71 7.02 11.37
C LEU A 260 -20.54 8.30 11.55
N ALA A 261 -20.98 8.93 10.45
CA ALA A 261 -21.85 10.11 10.54
C ALA A 261 -23.20 9.78 11.16
N ALA A 262 -23.72 8.57 10.96
CA ALA A 262 -24.97 8.06 11.51
C ALA A 262 -24.81 7.37 12.89
N GLU A 263 -23.74 7.61 13.62
CA GLU A 263 -23.42 6.93 14.89
C GLU A 263 -24.58 6.91 15.89
N ASN A 264 -25.42 7.96 15.91
CA ASN A 264 -26.51 8.11 16.87
C ASN A 264 -27.89 8.17 16.21
N VAL A 265 -28.03 7.71 14.96
CA VAL A 265 -29.29 7.79 14.23
C VAL A 265 -29.51 6.54 13.38
N ASP A 266 -30.74 6.05 13.34
CA ASP A 266 -31.14 4.96 12.47
C ASP A 266 -31.39 5.47 11.06
N ILE A 267 -30.65 4.92 10.08
CA ILE A 267 -30.76 5.23 8.65
C ILE A 267 -31.31 4.05 7.83
N CYS A 268 -31.56 2.89 8.47
CA CYS A 268 -32.04 1.69 7.80
C CYS A 268 -33.55 1.70 7.65
N GLU A 269 -34.04 1.37 6.47
CA GLU A 269 -35.46 1.17 6.24
C GLU A 269 -35.91 -0.22 6.69
N SER A 270 -37.22 -0.36 7.02
CA SER A 270 -37.80 -1.58 7.61
C SER A 270 -37.50 -2.88 6.87
N VAL A 271 -37.19 -2.84 5.58
CA VAL A 271 -36.84 -4.03 4.79
C VAL A 271 -35.49 -4.61 5.18
N PHE A 272 -34.64 -3.82 5.84
CA PHE A 272 -33.30 -4.24 6.25
C PHE A 272 -33.28 -4.76 7.70
N ASP A 273 -34.01 -4.11 8.63
CA ASP A 273 -33.89 -4.39 10.03
C ASP A 273 -35.21 -4.48 10.82
N GLY A 274 -36.36 -4.33 10.15
CA GLY A 274 -37.70 -4.60 10.68
C GLY A 274 -38.46 -3.39 11.23
N ASP A 275 -37.83 -2.24 11.42
CA ASP A 275 -38.48 -0.99 11.82
C ASP A 275 -38.10 0.20 10.90
N PRO A 276 -38.87 1.29 10.90
CA PRO A 276 -38.64 2.40 9.98
C PRO A 276 -37.41 3.22 10.43
N SER A 277 -36.65 3.70 9.47
CA SER A 277 -35.55 4.65 9.71
C SER A 277 -36.07 5.93 10.41
N ASP A 278 -35.19 6.63 11.09
CA ASP A 278 -35.52 7.94 11.69
C ASP A 278 -35.98 8.93 10.59
N PRO A 279 -37.18 9.51 10.69
CA PRO A 279 -37.68 10.49 9.71
C PRO A 279 -36.79 11.73 9.58
N GLN A 280 -36.01 12.04 10.63
CA GLN A 280 -35.09 13.19 10.67
C GLN A 280 -33.63 12.74 10.52
N ALA A 281 -33.37 11.55 9.98
CA ALA A 281 -32.03 10.99 9.88
C ALA A 281 -31.03 11.97 9.24
N GLN A 282 -31.40 12.56 8.11
CA GLN A 282 -30.54 13.50 7.39
C GLN A 282 -30.07 14.68 8.26
N GLN A 283 -30.98 15.24 9.07
CA GLN A 283 -30.68 16.40 9.92
C GLN A 283 -29.87 16.04 11.16
N LYS A 284 -29.86 14.77 11.54
CA LYS A 284 -29.14 14.25 12.72
C LYS A 284 -27.76 13.69 12.40
N LEU A 285 -27.36 13.62 11.13
CA LEU A 285 -26.02 13.19 10.75
C LEU A 285 -24.95 14.09 11.35
N GLN A 286 -23.92 13.46 11.89
CA GLN A 286 -22.76 14.12 12.50
C GLN A 286 -21.55 13.95 11.59
N PHE A 287 -21.46 14.74 10.53
CA PHE A 287 -20.38 14.65 9.54
C PHE A 287 -18.98 14.74 10.15
N GLN A 288 -18.82 15.43 11.30
CA GLN A 288 -17.52 15.51 11.99
C GLN A 288 -17.00 14.15 12.47
N ASN A 289 -17.85 13.13 12.65
CA ASN A 289 -17.46 11.79 13.04
C ASN A 289 -16.89 10.97 11.86
N GLY A 290 -17.27 11.30 10.64
CA GLY A 290 -16.73 10.69 9.42
C GLY A 290 -15.34 11.22 9.08
N PHE A 291 -14.64 10.53 8.19
CA PHE A 291 -13.26 10.83 7.81
C PHE A 291 -13.20 11.88 6.69
N ALA A 292 -13.85 11.59 5.57
CA ALA A 292 -13.62 12.28 4.30
C ALA A 292 -14.71 13.28 3.90
N PHE A 293 -15.99 13.02 4.26
CA PHE A 293 -17.10 13.69 3.61
C PHE A 293 -18.00 14.49 4.56
N GLN A 294 -18.63 15.53 4.02
CA GLN A 294 -19.58 16.39 4.71
C GLN A 294 -20.67 16.88 3.76
N ASP A 295 -21.80 17.36 4.32
CA ASP A 295 -22.90 18.03 3.62
C ASP A 295 -23.60 17.21 2.52
N TYR A 296 -23.28 15.91 2.40
CA TYR A 296 -23.95 14.99 1.49
C TYR A 296 -25.35 14.60 1.97
N ARG A 297 -26.15 14.08 1.05
CA ARG A 297 -27.45 13.49 1.38
C ARG A 297 -27.39 11.97 1.30
N ILE A 298 -27.92 11.30 2.33
CA ILE A 298 -28.09 9.84 2.32
C ILE A 298 -29.28 9.46 1.46
N ILE A 299 -29.18 8.31 0.81
CA ILE A 299 -30.25 7.70 0.02
C ILE A 299 -30.75 6.48 0.78
N LYS A 300 -31.95 6.60 1.39
CA LYS A 300 -32.54 5.54 2.21
C LYS A 300 -33.37 4.54 1.39
N ASP A 301 -33.80 4.91 0.19
CA ASP A 301 -34.61 4.05 -0.69
C ASP A 301 -33.89 2.70 -0.92
N PRO A 302 -34.50 1.57 -0.51
CA PRO A 302 -33.90 0.24 -0.69
C PRO A 302 -33.83 -0.22 -2.16
N MET A 303 -34.55 0.45 -3.07
CA MET A 303 -34.51 0.15 -4.49
C MET A 303 -33.39 0.89 -5.23
N THR A 304 -32.71 1.82 -4.57
CA THR A 304 -31.59 2.60 -5.10
C THR A 304 -30.27 1.96 -4.63
N TYR A 305 -29.33 1.79 -5.56
CA TYR A 305 -28.06 1.09 -5.31
C TYR A 305 -27.02 1.96 -4.60
N GLU A 306 -27.06 3.27 -4.81
CA GLU A 306 -26.15 4.22 -4.20
C GLU A 306 -26.51 4.49 -2.73
N PHE A 307 -25.49 4.73 -1.89
CA PHE A 307 -25.68 5.07 -0.48
C PHE A 307 -25.98 6.55 -0.26
N SER A 308 -25.44 7.41 -1.10
CA SER A 308 -25.53 8.85 -0.91
C SER A 308 -25.27 9.63 -2.20
N THR A 309 -25.30 10.96 -2.09
CA THR A 309 -24.90 11.87 -3.16
C THR A 309 -23.39 12.09 -3.31
N ILE A 310 -22.56 11.45 -2.49
CA ILE A 310 -21.09 11.52 -2.57
C ILE A 310 -20.62 10.98 -3.91
N ASP A 311 -21.17 9.84 -4.31
CA ASP A 311 -20.71 9.08 -5.46
C ASP A 311 -20.96 9.79 -6.79
N ALA A 312 -20.00 9.70 -7.71
CA ALA A 312 -20.03 10.24 -9.05
C ALA A 312 -20.13 9.15 -10.14
N THR A 313 -20.62 7.96 -9.79
CA THR A 313 -20.75 6.81 -10.72
C THR A 313 -21.54 7.18 -11.99
N GLU A 314 -22.64 7.90 -11.87
CA GLU A 314 -23.46 8.28 -13.03
C GLU A 314 -22.71 9.18 -14.02
N GLU A 315 -21.93 10.15 -13.51
CA GLU A 315 -21.12 11.06 -14.32
C GLU A 315 -20.02 10.32 -15.08
N HIS A 316 -19.32 9.40 -14.40
CA HIS A 316 -18.29 8.56 -15.02
C HIS A 316 -18.88 7.58 -16.03
N ASN A 317 -20.03 7.00 -15.74
CA ASN A 317 -20.75 6.12 -16.65
C ASN A 317 -21.11 6.81 -17.97
N ARG A 318 -21.54 8.08 -17.90
CA ARG A 318 -21.82 8.91 -19.07
C ARG A 318 -20.57 9.28 -19.87
N MET A 319 -19.42 9.45 -19.18
CA MET A 319 -18.15 9.70 -19.85
C MET A 319 -17.68 8.47 -20.65
N GLY A 320 -17.88 7.27 -20.12
CA GLY A 320 -17.56 5.99 -20.72
C GLY A 320 -16.07 5.63 -20.66
N GLU A 321 -15.77 4.34 -20.75
CA GLU A 321 -14.47 3.73 -20.53
C GLU A 321 -13.31 4.40 -21.28
N ILE A 322 -13.50 4.69 -22.57
CA ILE A 322 -12.45 5.24 -23.44
C ILE A 322 -11.97 6.63 -22.97
N ASN A 323 -12.83 7.38 -22.29
CA ASN A 323 -12.56 8.75 -21.87
C ASN A 323 -12.37 8.86 -20.35
N ASP A 324 -12.59 7.76 -19.59
CA ASP A 324 -12.50 7.80 -18.15
C ASP A 324 -11.03 7.61 -17.71
N PHE A 325 -10.42 8.73 -17.34
CA PHE A 325 -9.07 8.80 -16.79
C PHE A 325 -9.07 9.75 -15.59
N PHE A 326 -8.18 9.50 -14.66
CA PHE A 326 -7.86 10.44 -13.62
C PHE A 326 -6.36 10.74 -13.59
N THR A 327 -6.02 11.92 -13.08
CA THR A 327 -4.63 12.39 -13.01
C THR A 327 -4.20 12.49 -11.57
N LEU A 328 -3.02 11.93 -11.26
CA LEU A 328 -2.37 12.09 -9.96
C LEU A 328 -1.78 13.48 -9.84
N PHE A 329 -1.86 14.03 -8.63
CA PHE A 329 -1.17 15.27 -8.31
C PHE A 329 0.33 15.03 -8.09
N ASP A 330 1.12 16.03 -8.45
CA ASP A 330 2.55 16.06 -8.22
C ASP A 330 2.83 16.72 -6.86
N PHE A 331 3.33 15.94 -5.91
CA PHE A 331 3.64 16.39 -4.57
C PHE A 331 5.16 16.58 -4.38
N SER A 332 5.54 17.41 -3.44
CA SER A 332 6.94 17.59 -3.10
C SER A 332 7.46 16.42 -2.28
N ALA A 333 8.39 15.64 -2.85
CA ALA A 333 9.05 14.56 -2.11
C ALA A 333 9.85 15.07 -0.88
N LYS A 334 10.17 16.36 -0.84
CA LYS A 334 10.90 17.02 0.28
C LYS A 334 9.97 17.42 1.43
N TRP A 335 8.73 17.85 1.11
CA TRP A 335 7.80 18.47 2.07
C TRP A 335 6.53 17.63 2.27
N ASP A 336 6.00 17.05 1.21
CA ASP A 336 4.77 16.27 1.18
C ASP A 336 5.08 14.79 1.07
N ILE A 337 5.90 14.25 1.98
CA ILE A 337 6.46 12.89 1.89
C ILE A 337 5.36 11.84 1.77
N VAL A 338 4.31 11.96 2.59
CA VAL A 338 3.23 10.96 2.64
C VAL A 338 2.45 10.91 1.33
N PRO A 339 1.84 12.00 0.84
CA PRO A 339 1.16 11.95 -0.45
C PRO A 339 2.11 11.60 -1.60
N THR A 340 3.41 11.98 -1.53
CA THR A 340 4.39 11.56 -2.54
C THR A 340 4.61 10.04 -2.54
N ILE A 341 4.70 9.39 -1.38
CA ILE A 341 4.77 7.91 -1.28
C ILE A 341 3.54 7.29 -1.91
N LEU A 342 2.35 7.78 -1.53
CA LEU A 342 1.08 7.21 -1.96
C LEU A 342 0.82 7.36 -3.46
N THR A 343 1.41 8.39 -4.10
CA THR A 343 1.27 8.66 -5.53
C THR A 343 2.44 8.17 -6.39
N GLN A 344 3.41 7.42 -5.83
CA GLN A 344 4.49 6.88 -6.63
C GLN A 344 3.97 6.02 -7.78
N ASN A 345 4.34 6.40 -9.00
CA ASN A 345 3.92 5.67 -10.20
C ASN A 345 4.90 5.94 -11.36
N HIS A 346 4.83 5.11 -12.42
CA HIS A 346 5.56 5.32 -13.68
C HIS A 346 4.76 6.18 -14.66
N THR A 347 3.48 6.45 -14.37
CA THR A 347 2.62 7.36 -15.12
C THR A 347 1.76 8.19 -14.18
N GLN A 348 1.44 9.43 -14.57
CA GLN A 348 0.55 10.32 -13.82
C GLN A 348 -0.90 10.19 -14.25
N VAL A 349 -1.17 9.65 -15.44
CA VAL A 349 -2.52 9.47 -15.98
C VAL A 349 -2.89 8.01 -15.90
N ILE A 350 -3.96 7.73 -15.19
CA ILE A 350 -4.41 6.37 -14.88
C ILE A 350 -5.80 6.18 -15.46
N LYS A 351 -6.07 5.03 -16.06
CA LYS A 351 -7.42 4.65 -16.49
C LYS A 351 -8.38 4.67 -15.31
N GLY A 352 -9.59 5.17 -15.56
CA GLY A 352 -10.69 5.05 -14.62
C GLY A 352 -11.28 3.63 -14.64
N PHE A 353 -11.97 3.30 -13.58
CA PHE A 353 -12.69 2.04 -13.41
C PHE A 353 -13.90 2.27 -12.52
N MET A 354 -14.95 1.50 -12.74
CA MET A 354 -16.20 1.67 -12.04
C MET A 354 -16.22 0.87 -10.73
N GLY A 355 -17.20 1.17 -9.89
CA GLY A 355 -17.52 0.44 -8.69
C GLY A 355 -18.87 0.91 -8.18
N GLN A 356 -19.36 0.36 -7.10
CA GLN A 356 -20.57 0.87 -6.45
C GLN A 356 -20.37 2.33 -6.02
N THR A 357 -19.17 2.67 -5.54
CA THR A 357 -18.70 4.05 -5.37
C THR A 357 -17.48 4.24 -6.26
N THR A 358 -17.70 4.86 -7.42
CA THR A 358 -16.68 5.03 -8.45
C THR A 358 -15.72 6.17 -8.17
N ALA A 359 -16.24 7.29 -7.69
CA ALA A 359 -15.47 8.50 -7.41
C ALA A 359 -16.27 9.42 -6.47
N PHE A 360 -15.62 10.40 -5.90
CA PHE A 360 -16.18 11.29 -4.89
C PHE A 360 -16.37 12.70 -5.46
N LYS A 361 -17.58 13.24 -5.41
CA LYS A 361 -17.84 14.63 -5.82
C LYS A 361 -17.08 15.60 -4.91
N ASN A 362 -16.30 16.49 -5.50
CA ASN A 362 -15.42 17.41 -4.75
C ASN A 362 -16.17 18.29 -3.74
N ASP A 363 -17.45 18.62 -4.03
CA ASP A 363 -18.28 19.46 -3.17
C ASP A 363 -18.54 18.85 -1.78
N TYR A 364 -18.41 17.54 -1.64
CA TYR A 364 -18.62 16.83 -0.37
C TYR A 364 -17.35 16.51 0.37
N ILE A 365 -16.16 16.72 -0.22
CA ILE A 365 -14.88 16.41 0.41
C ILE A 365 -14.55 17.49 1.43
N LYS A 366 -14.20 17.11 2.65
CA LYS A 366 -13.78 18.04 3.70
C LYS A 366 -12.49 18.78 3.32
N SER A 367 -12.35 20.00 3.75
CA SER A 367 -11.21 20.88 3.38
C SER A 367 -9.85 20.41 3.91
N ASN A 368 -9.82 19.55 4.92
CA ASN A 368 -8.61 18.96 5.49
C ASN A 368 -8.19 17.63 4.82
N VAL A 369 -8.91 17.20 3.79
CA VAL A 369 -8.60 15.99 3.04
C VAL A 369 -7.70 16.32 1.85
N THR A 370 -6.64 15.55 1.68
CA THR A 370 -5.72 15.69 0.55
C THR A 370 -6.25 14.91 -0.65
N VAL A 371 -6.56 15.61 -1.73
CA VAL A 371 -6.88 14.98 -3.02
C VAL A 371 -5.58 14.61 -3.72
N MET A 372 -5.39 13.32 -3.99
CA MET A 372 -4.19 12.79 -4.63
C MET A 372 -4.40 12.44 -6.11
N GLY A 373 -5.63 12.14 -6.50
CA GLY A 373 -5.99 11.84 -7.89
C GLY A 373 -7.42 12.25 -8.22
N GLN A 374 -7.63 12.89 -9.36
CA GLN A 374 -8.93 13.45 -9.75
C GLN A 374 -9.23 13.35 -11.23
N THR A 375 -10.52 13.28 -11.58
CA THR A 375 -11.06 13.53 -12.92
C THR A 375 -11.57 14.96 -12.97
N LYS A 376 -10.67 15.89 -13.33
CA LYS A 376 -10.94 17.34 -13.26
C LYS A 376 -12.18 17.78 -14.05
N SER A 377 -12.41 17.16 -15.22
CA SER A 377 -13.55 17.49 -16.09
C SER A 377 -14.91 17.20 -15.45
N LEU A 378 -14.98 16.29 -14.50
CA LEU A 378 -16.19 15.92 -13.76
C LEU A 378 -16.27 16.53 -12.37
N GLY A 379 -15.24 17.25 -11.91
CA GLY A 379 -15.18 17.75 -10.54
C GLY A 379 -15.24 16.64 -9.49
N SER A 380 -14.63 15.49 -9.78
CA SER A 380 -14.61 14.33 -8.89
C SER A 380 -13.19 13.86 -8.57
N ALA A 381 -12.96 13.47 -7.32
CA ALA A 381 -11.72 12.83 -6.87
C ALA A 381 -11.89 11.30 -6.85
N ARG A 382 -10.83 10.57 -7.20
CA ARG A 382 -10.79 9.11 -7.10
C ARG A 382 -9.90 8.60 -5.98
N TYR A 383 -8.91 9.39 -5.60
CA TYR A 383 -7.89 8.97 -4.67
C TYR A 383 -7.63 10.10 -3.69
N ILE A 384 -8.00 9.87 -2.43
CA ILE A 384 -7.94 10.88 -1.37
C ILE A 384 -7.32 10.29 -0.11
N HIS A 385 -6.70 11.16 0.70
CA HIS A 385 -5.98 10.79 1.90
C HIS A 385 -6.22 11.78 3.04
N GLY A 386 -6.14 11.28 4.27
CA GLY A 386 -6.17 12.12 5.46
C GLY A 386 -5.55 11.45 6.67
N GLU A 387 -5.44 12.23 7.74
CA GLU A 387 -4.93 11.79 9.02
C GLU A 387 -6.05 11.81 10.06
N LEU A 388 -5.98 10.90 11.02
CA LEU A 388 -6.87 10.88 12.18
C LEU A 388 -6.10 10.41 13.40
N GLY A 389 -5.94 11.28 14.41
CA GLY A 389 -5.15 10.97 15.59
C GLY A 389 -3.68 10.69 15.25
N GLN A 390 -3.23 9.47 15.51
CA GLN A 390 -1.86 9.04 15.18
C GLN A 390 -1.78 8.21 13.90
N GLY A 391 -2.92 7.84 13.32
CA GLY A 391 -3.03 7.02 12.13
C GLY A 391 -3.39 7.80 10.88
N GLN A 392 -3.55 7.05 9.80
CA GLN A 392 -3.78 7.60 8.48
C GLN A 392 -4.78 6.73 7.73
N TRP A 393 -5.47 7.33 6.77
CA TRP A 393 -6.44 6.65 5.96
C TRP A 393 -6.35 7.11 4.49
N THR A 394 -6.70 6.22 3.60
CA THR A 394 -6.74 6.48 2.16
C THR A 394 -7.99 5.86 1.57
N TYR A 395 -8.75 6.62 0.78
CA TYR A 395 -9.89 6.14 0.01
C TYR A 395 -9.58 6.15 -1.48
N TYR A 396 -9.91 5.05 -2.14
CA TYR A 396 -9.70 4.87 -3.57
C TYR A 396 -11.02 4.43 -4.21
N GLY A 397 -11.63 5.30 -5.02
CA GLY A 397 -12.92 5.04 -5.68
C GLY A 397 -12.78 4.05 -6.82
N GLY A 398 -13.79 3.20 -6.98
CA GLY A 398 -13.84 2.12 -7.95
C GLY A 398 -13.50 0.76 -7.35
N HIS A 399 -13.74 -0.32 -8.11
CA HIS A 399 -13.65 -1.69 -7.64
C HIS A 399 -12.34 -2.38 -8.06
N ASP A 400 -12.05 -2.46 -9.36
CA ASP A 400 -10.86 -3.10 -9.90
C ASP A 400 -10.19 -2.23 -10.97
N PRO A 401 -8.92 -1.84 -10.81
CA PRO A 401 -8.20 -0.98 -11.75
C PRO A 401 -8.06 -1.50 -13.18
N GLU A 402 -8.20 -2.80 -13.42
CA GLU A 402 -8.04 -3.42 -14.75
C GLU A 402 -9.34 -4.04 -15.28
N ASP A 403 -10.41 -4.03 -14.49
CA ASP A 403 -11.75 -4.36 -14.95
C ASP A 403 -12.67 -3.12 -14.85
N TYR A 404 -12.94 -2.51 -16.01
CA TYR A 404 -13.68 -1.23 -16.03
C TYR A 404 -15.07 -1.32 -15.41
N ARG A 405 -15.78 -2.43 -15.61
CA ARG A 405 -17.16 -2.64 -15.12
C ARG A 405 -17.31 -4.01 -14.50
N HIS A 406 -16.70 -4.21 -13.37
CA HIS A 406 -16.88 -5.44 -12.65
C HIS A 406 -18.35 -5.65 -12.24
N LEU A 407 -18.92 -6.76 -12.69
CA LEU A 407 -20.31 -7.14 -12.38
C LEU A 407 -20.33 -8.36 -11.46
N VAL A 408 -21.42 -8.50 -10.70
CA VAL A 408 -21.64 -9.68 -9.86
C VAL A 408 -21.59 -10.95 -10.69
N GLY A 409 -20.61 -11.83 -10.40
CA GLY A 409 -20.39 -13.11 -11.09
C GLY A 409 -19.39 -13.06 -12.25
N ASP A 410 -18.78 -11.91 -12.51
CA ASP A 410 -17.67 -11.84 -13.46
C ASP A 410 -16.45 -12.66 -12.95
N PRO A 411 -15.62 -13.20 -13.86
CA PRO A 411 -14.38 -13.86 -13.45
C PRO A 411 -13.40 -12.84 -12.90
N PRO A 412 -12.52 -13.24 -11.94
CA PRO A 412 -11.51 -12.35 -11.40
C PRO A 412 -10.49 -11.93 -12.47
N THR A 413 -9.96 -10.72 -12.33
CA THR A 413 -8.89 -10.18 -13.19
C THR A 413 -7.63 -11.06 -13.13
N ASP A 414 -7.11 -11.44 -14.29
CA ASP A 414 -5.80 -12.12 -14.38
C ASP A 414 -4.66 -11.10 -14.35
N LEU A 415 -4.07 -10.86 -13.19
CA LEU A 415 -2.98 -9.90 -13.02
C LEU A 415 -1.69 -10.27 -13.76
N ALA A 416 -1.54 -11.51 -14.23
CA ALA A 416 -0.41 -11.87 -15.10
C ALA A 416 -0.49 -11.17 -16.47
N LEU A 417 -1.67 -10.70 -16.88
CA LEU A 417 -1.86 -9.87 -18.06
C LEU A 417 -1.60 -8.38 -17.80
N HIS A 418 -1.51 -7.98 -16.53
CA HIS A 418 -1.40 -6.58 -16.08
C HIS A 418 -0.23 -6.36 -15.08
N PRO A 419 0.98 -6.91 -15.32
CA PRO A 419 2.09 -6.88 -14.36
C PRO A 419 2.58 -5.46 -14.04
N ASN A 420 2.23 -4.50 -14.90
CA ASN A 420 2.64 -3.10 -14.82
C ASN A 420 1.46 -2.15 -14.56
N SER A 421 0.32 -2.65 -14.08
CA SER A 421 -0.86 -1.82 -13.82
C SER A 421 -0.57 -0.63 -12.92
N PRO A 422 -0.77 0.61 -13.40
CA PRO A 422 -0.56 1.79 -12.57
C PRO A 422 -1.64 1.95 -11.48
N GLY A 423 -2.86 1.45 -11.72
CA GLY A 423 -3.94 1.48 -10.74
C GLY A 423 -3.66 0.55 -9.56
N TYR A 424 -3.21 -0.66 -9.81
CA TYR A 424 -2.81 -1.60 -8.77
C TYR A 424 -1.55 -1.16 -8.01
N ARG A 425 -0.64 -0.40 -8.63
CA ARG A 425 0.51 0.21 -7.93
C ARG A 425 0.08 1.14 -6.80
N LEU A 426 -0.99 1.90 -6.96
CA LEU A 426 -1.49 2.78 -5.89
C LEU A 426 -1.93 1.97 -4.66
N ILE A 427 -2.51 0.79 -4.86
CA ILE A 427 -2.82 -0.13 -3.76
C ILE A 427 -1.54 -0.54 -3.03
N LEU A 428 -0.53 -0.99 -3.79
CA LEU A 428 0.73 -1.48 -3.22
C LEU A 428 1.57 -0.38 -2.55
N ASN A 429 1.47 0.88 -2.99
CA ASN A 429 2.04 2.01 -2.28
C ASN A 429 1.51 2.09 -0.85
N ASN A 430 0.19 1.93 -0.67
CA ASN A 430 -0.45 1.92 0.65
C ASN A 430 0.02 0.74 1.51
N ILE A 431 0.25 -0.43 0.92
CA ILE A 431 0.74 -1.63 1.62
C ILE A 431 2.13 -1.41 2.23
N LEU A 432 3.05 -0.77 1.50
CA LEU A 432 4.40 -0.52 1.99
C LEU A 432 4.52 0.73 2.86
N PHE A 433 3.57 1.65 2.78
CA PHE A 433 3.62 2.92 3.50
C PHE A 433 3.82 2.77 5.02
N PRO A 434 3.18 1.84 5.76
CA PRO A 434 3.42 1.69 7.19
C PRO A 434 4.86 1.32 7.57
N ALA A 435 5.63 0.74 6.64
CA ALA A 435 7.04 0.41 6.85
C ALA A 435 7.96 1.65 6.81
N ALA A 436 7.46 2.81 6.34
CA ALA A 436 8.23 4.03 6.20
C ALA A 436 8.54 4.66 7.57
N LYS A 437 9.81 4.91 7.84
CA LYS A 437 10.22 5.64 9.02
C LYS A 437 9.78 7.11 8.90
N ARG A 438 8.93 7.58 9.82
CA ARG A 438 8.52 8.99 9.87
C ARG A 438 9.76 9.88 10.01
N LYS A 439 10.12 10.63 8.98
CA LYS A 439 11.11 11.71 9.11
C LYS A 439 10.48 12.81 9.97
N LYS A 440 11.19 13.23 11.03
CA LYS A 440 10.86 14.51 11.69
C LYS A 440 11.03 15.60 10.66
N GLN A 441 9.99 16.40 10.45
CA GLN A 441 10.11 17.61 9.63
C GLN A 441 11.28 18.43 10.17
N LYS A 442 12.17 18.84 9.28
CA LYS A 442 13.22 19.80 9.64
C LYS A 442 12.51 21.13 9.79
N THR A 443 12.39 21.60 11.04
CA THR A 443 12.05 23.00 11.34
C THR A 443 13.18 23.90 10.96
#